data_df45c2821ad009bdacf997efbdae7233
#
_entry.id   df45c2821ad009bdacf997efbdae7233
#
_cell.length_a   1.000
_cell.length_b   1.000
_cell.length_c   1.000
_cell.angle_alpha   90.00
_cell.angle_beta   90.00
_cell.angle_gamma   90.00
#
_symmetry.space_group_name_H-M   'P 1'
#
loop_
_entity.id
_entity.type
_entity.pdbx_description
1 polymer ?
#
loop_
_entity_poly.entity_id
_entity_poly.type
_entity_poly.pdbx_seq_one_letter_code
_entity_poly.pdbx_strand_id
1 'polypeptide(L)'
;MDKKDPKYESLKSKLLKLSRLADSGDTHEARNARFAIERLCSQYGISIEEITAEVQESKWYDFEVGRSKTMLSLFAQCYFSVTGKNRLDYRHITGRSKISVNLTAFEYAELKSMFVWHKSNYNAEHKKMEDTLFQAYIHKHGLFGSHSDDDGGEKEETELTPELLERIRRIIHMKQTLSDTHYHKMIVQ
;
A
#
# COMPACT_ATOMS: atom_id res chain seq x y z
N MET A 1 -2.28 0.64 -37.28
CA MET A 1 -1.33 0.04 -36.32
C MET A 1 -2.06 -1.09 -35.60
N ASP A 2 -1.45 -2.28 -35.45
CA ASP A 2 -2.15 -3.40 -34.83
C ASP A 2 -2.26 -3.16 -33.31
N LYS A 3 -3.49 -3.35 -32.74
CA LYS A 3 -3.77 -3.10 -31.30
C LYS A 3 -2.98 -4.01 -30.35
N LYS A 4 -2.32 -5.06 -30.90
CA LYS A 4 -1.43 -5.98 -30.15
C LYS A 4 0.05 -5.59 -30.19
N ASP A 5 0.41 -4.52 -30.90
CA ASP A 5 1.80 -4.07 -31.01
C ASP A 5 2.23 -3.39 -29.68
N PRO A 6 3.36 -3.79 -29.06
CA PRO A 6 3.88 -3.14 -27.87
C PRO A 6 4.15 -1.63 -28.06
N LYS A 7 4.36 -1.18 -29.31
CA LYS A 7 4.45 0.23 -29.65
C LYS A 7 3.11 0.95 -29.49
N TYR A 8 1.99 0.28 -29.78
CA TYR A 8 0.66 0.84 -29.58
C TYR A 8 0.35 1.09 -28.12
N GLU A 9 0.65 0.12 -27.24
CA GLU A 9 0.48 0.29 -25.78
C GLU A 9 1.36 1.40 -25.20
N SER A 10 2.60 1.51 -25.67
CA SER A 10 3.50 2.62 -25.29
C SER A 10 2.97 3.99 -25.72
N LEU A 11 2.48 4.09 -26.96
CA LEU A 11 1.87 5.30 -27.50
C LEU A 11 0.59 5.68 -26.74
N LYS A 12 -0.27 4.72 -26.47
CA LYS A 12 -1.49 4.88 -25.67
C LYS A 12 -1.18 5.44 -24.28
N SER A 13 -0.21 4.84 -23.58
CA SER A 13 0.25 5.32 -22.26
C SER A 13 0.76 6.77 -22.32
N LYS A 14 1.48 7.13 -23.39
CA LYS A 14 1.99 8.49 -23.60
C LYS A 14 0.89 9.50 -23.87
N LEU A 15 -0.07 9.16 -24.74
CA LEU A 15 -1.23 9.99 -25.04
C LEU A 15 -2.11 10.25 -23.81
N LEU A 16 -2.27 9.23 -22.95
CA LEU A 16 -3.00 9.36 -21.70
C LEU A 16 -2.34 10.32 -20.70
N LYS A 17 -1.01 10.26 -20.57
CA LYS A 17 -0.27 11.20 -19.73
C LYS A 17 -0.39 12.64 -20.25
N LEU A 18 -0.32 12.80 -21.56
CA LEU A 18 -0.49 14.12 -22.20
C LEU A 18 -1.93 14.66 -22.06
N SER A 19 -2.96 13.80 -22.16
CA SER A 19 -4.35 14.21 -21.98
C SER A 19 -4.58 14.78 -20.58
N ARG A 20 -4.07 14.15 -19.54
CA ARG A 20 -4.14 14.69 -18.19
C ARG A 20 -3.46 16.04 -18.02
N LEU A 21 -2.29 16.19 -18.62
CA LEU A 21 -1.58 17.46 -18.59
C LEU A 21 -2.37 18.53 -19.34
N ALA A 22 -3.05 18.16 -20.43
CA ALA A 22 -3.92 19.03 -21.21
C ALA A 22 -5.18 19.49 -20.44
N ASP A 23 -5.68 18.65 -19.52
CA ASP A 23 -6.86 18.91 -18.69
C ASP A 23 -6.52 19.76 -17.44
N SER A 24 -5.25 19.95 -17.11
CA SER A 24 -4.80 20.65 -15.89
C SER A 24 -4.97 22.20 -15.93
N GLY A 25 -5.75 22.73 -16.87
CA GLY A 25 -6.07 24.15 -16.98
C GLY A 25 -5.32 24.87 -18.11
N ASP A 26 -5.42 26.20 -18.12
CA ASP A 26 -4.88 27.03 -19.22
C ASP A 26 -3.41 27.44 -19.00
N THR A 27 -2.59 26.51 -18.56
CA THR A 27 -1.16 26.67 -18.37
C THR A 27 -0.42 26.51 -19.70
N HIS A 28 0.80 27.03 -19.78
CA HIS A 28 1.68 26.82 -20.94
C HIS A 28 1.95 25.34 -21.21
N GLU A 29 2.00 24.53 -20.14
CA GLU A 29 2.17 23.09 -20.22
C GLU A 29 0.95 22.38 -20.82
N ALA A 30 -0.26 22.79 -20.45
CA ALA A 30 -1.49 22.25 -21.00
C ALA A 30 -1.61 22.52 -22.52
N ARG A 31 -1.22 23.69 -22.97
CA ARG A 31 -1.16 24.03 -24.42
C ARG A 31 -0.15 23.15 -25.16
N ASN A 32 1.05 23.00 -24.62
CA ASN A 32 2.08 22.14 -25.22
C ASN A 32 1.65 20.67 -25.26
N ALA A 33 0.94 20.20 -24.23
CA ALA A 33 0.38 18.87 -24.20
C ALA A 33 -0.67 18.65 -25.31
N ARG A 34 -1.57 19.61 -25.53
CA ARG A 34 -2.56 19.56 -26.64
C ARG A 34 -1.88 19.46 -28.00
N PHE A 35 -0.89 20.32 -28.29
CA PHE A 35 -0.11 20.21 -29.52
C PHE A 35 0.61 18.89 -29.70
N ALA A 36 1.20 18.36 -28.61
CA ALA A 36 1.86 17.05 -28.65
C ALA A 36 0.87 15.90 -28.93
N ILE A 37 -0.34 15.98 -28.40
CA ILE A 37 -1.43 15.04 -28.66
C ILE A 37 -1.83 15.07 -30.14
N GLU A 38 -2.16 16.26 -30.69
CA GLU A 38 -2.56 16.43 -32.09
C GLU A 38 -1.49 15.89 -33.04
N ARG A 39 -0.23 16.21 -32.77
CA ARG A 39 0.91 15.72 -33.56
C ARG A 39 1.03 14.19 -33.54
N LEU A 40 0.90 13.57 -32.38
CA LEU A 40 0.98 12.12 -32.24
C LEU A 40 -0.22 11.45 -32.92
N CYS A 41 -1.41 11.96 -32.74
CA CYS A 41 -2.62 11.45 -33.39
C CYS A 41 -2.51 11.50 -34.93
N SER A 42 -2.06 12.64 -35.47
CA SER A 42 -1.83 12.81 -36.91
C SER A 42 -0.73 11.88 -37.42
N GLN A 43 0.36 11.72 -36.68
CA GLN A 43 1.49 10.90 -37.09
C GLN A 43 1.15 9.39 -37.17
N TYR A 44 0.28 8.92 -36.28
CA TYR A 44 -0.06 7.50 -36.18
C TYR A 44 -1.45 7.15 -36.74
N GLY A 45 -2.21 8.15 -37.22
CA GLY A 45 -3.56 7.96 -37.76
C GLY A 45 -4.55 7.43 -36.72
N ILE A 46 -4.44 7.92 -35.47
CA ILE A 46 -5.25 7.48 -34.35
C ILE A 46 -6.12 8.64 -33.87
N SER A 47 -7.41 8.40 -33.61
CA SER A 47 -8.29 9.39 -33.00
C SER A 47 -8.12 9.42 -31.48
N ILE A 48 -8.11 10.64 -30.91
CA ILE A 48 -8.13 10.83 -29.44
C ILE A 48 -9.37 10.22 -28.86
N GLU A 49 -10.53 10.38 -29.51
CA GLU A 49 -11.82 9.84 -29.05
C GLU A 49 -11.77 8.32 -28.95
N GLU A 50 -11.13 7.63 -29.91
CA GLU A 50 -10.98 6.18 -29.88
C GLU A 50 -10.14 5.72 -28.70
N ILE A 51 -9.04 6.41 -28.42
CA ILE A 51 -8.16 6.09 -27.26
C ILE A 51 -8.88 6.43 -25.96
N THR A 52 -9.55 7.57 -25.89
CA THR A 52 -10.28 7.98 -24.69
C THR A 52 -11.45 7.04 -24.42
N ALA A 53 -12.20 6.63 -25.44
CA ALA A 53 -13.28 5.66 -25.31
C ALA A 53 -12.75 4.28 -24.85
N GLU A 54 -11.65 3.78 -25.43
CA GLU A 54 -11.02 2.53 -25.03
C GLU A 54 -10.47 2.58 -23.59
N VAL A 55 -10.02 3.74 -23.16
CA VAL A 55 -9.49 3.97 -21.80
C VAL A 55 -10.60 4.14 -20.79
N GLN A 56 -11.73 4.74 -21.18
CA GLN A 56 -12.91 4.87 -20.35
C GLN A 56 -13.71 3.56 -20.22
N GLU A 57 -13.44 2.57 -21.09
CA GLU A 57 -14.05 1.25 -20.97
C GLU A 57 -13.61 0.58 -19.67
N SER A 58 -14.56 0.40 -18.76
CA SER A 58 -14.28 -0.27 -17.49
C SER A 58 -14.32 -1.79 -17.67
N LYS A 59 -13.34 -2.46 -17.07
CA LYS A 59 -13.21 -3.93 -17.05
C LYS A 59 -13.04 -4.42 -15.62
N TRP A 60 -13.33 -5.70 -15.42
CA TRP A 60 -13.12 -6.34 -14.13
C TRP A 60 -11.65 -6.73 -13.99
N TYR A 61 -11.00 -6.20 -12.93
CA TYR A 61 -9.60 -6.46 -12.59
C TYR A 61 -9.49 -7.12 -11.23
N ASP A 62 -8.60 -8.10 -11.13
CA ASP A 62 -8.39 -8.90 -9.94
C ASP A 62 -7.28 -8.32 -9.06
N PHE A 63 -7.56 -8.28 -7.76
CA PHE A 63 -6.61 -7.83 -6.74
C PHE A 63 -6.47 -8.88 -5.64
N GLU A 64 -5.24 -9.14 -5.24
CA GLU A 64 -4.93 -10.00 -4.11
C GLU A 64 -4.87 -9.18 -2.83
N VAL A 65 -6.02 -8.99 -2.21
CA VAL A 65 -6.16 -8.15 -1.01
C VAL A 65 -5.72 -8.91 0.25
N GLY A 66 -5.91 -10.23 0.29
CA GLY A 66 -5.68 -11.04 1.47
C GLY A 66 -6.96 -11.33 2.24
N ARG A 67 -6.83 -11.98 3.40
CA ARG A 67 -7.98 -12.42 4.23
C ARG A 67 -8.31 -11.46 5.37
N SER A 68 -7.45 -10.50 5.64
CA SER A 68 -7.62 -9.56 6.75
C SER A 68 -8.66 -8.50 6.43
N LYS A 69 -9.54 -8.22 7.39
CA LYS A 69 -10.48 -7.09 7.29
C LYS A 69 -9.75 -5.76 7.15
N THR A 70 -8.61 -5.61 7.82
CA THR A 70 -7.77 -4.42 7.76
C THR A 70 -7.22 -4.21 6.34
N MET A 71 -6.77 -5.27 5.66
CA MET A 71 -6.29 -5.18 4.29
C MET A 71 -7.41 -4.84 3.31
N LEU A 72 -8.60 -5.38 3.51
CA LEU A 72 -9.78 -5.00 2.69
C LEU A 72 -10.14 -3.53 2.92
N SER A 73 -10.10 -3.04 4.15
CA SER A 73 -10.34 -1.63 4.46
C SER A 73 -9.28 -0.72 3.85
N LEU A 74 -8.01 -1.11 3.91
CA LEU A 74 -6.91 -0.37 3.27
C LEU A 74 -7.10 -0.31 1.75
N PHE A 75 -7.46 -1.43 1.13
CA PHE A 75 -7.78 -1.48 -0.30
C PHE A 75 -8.95 -0.55 -0.64
N ALA A 76 -10.02 -0.57 0.16
CA ALA A 76 -11.18 0.29 -0.04
C ALA A 76 -10.82 1.78 0.01
N GLN A 77 -9.95 2.19 0.94
CA GLN A 77 -9.49 3.58 1.00
C GLN A 77 -8.67 3.96 -0.25
N CYS A 78 -7.77 3.08 -0.71
CA CYS A 78 -7.05 3.30 -1.97
C CYS A 78 -8.02 3.40 -3.16
N TYR A 79 -9.01 2.52 -3.22
CA TYR A 79 -10.05 2.53 -4.26
C TYR A 79 -10.84 3.84 -4.26
N PHE A 80 -11.28 4.32 -3.11
CA PHE A 80 -12.01 5.59 -3.00
C PHE A 80 -11.15 6.78 -3.43
N SER A 81 -9.88 6.78 -3.04
CA SER A 81 -8.92 7.82 -3.43
C SER A 81 -8.70 7.90 -4.94
N VAL A 82 -8.64 6.75 -5.62
CA VAL A 82 -8.38 6.69 -7.06
C VAL A 82 -9.63 6.97 -7.89
N THR A 83 -10.79 6.43 -7.47
CA THR A 83 -12.03 6.47 -8.26
C THR A 83 -12.94 7.63 -7.89
N GLY A 84 -12.73 8.29 -6.75
CA GLY A 84 -13.64 9.29 -6.19
C GLY A 84 -14.98 8.73 -5.70
N LYS A 85 -15.17 7.40 -5.73
CA LYS A 85 -16.39 6.75 -5.25
C LYS A 85 -16.35 6.63 -3.74
N ASN A 86 -17.52 6.52 -3.12
CA ASN A 86 -17.70 6.33 -1.67
C ASN A 86 -18.14 4.92 -1.27
N ARG A 87 -18.33 4.04 -2.25
CA ARG A 87 -18.70 2.65 -2.07
C ARG A 87 -17.82 1.74 -2.91
N LEU A 88 -17.36 0.64 -2.33
CA LEU A 88 -16.60 -0.40 -3.01
C LEU A 88 -17.55 -1.48 -3.51
N ASP A 89 -17.75 -1.53 -4.83
CA ASP A 89 -18.48 -2.60 -5.50
C ASP A 89 -17.47 -3.64 -6.02
N TYR A 90 -17.51 -4.84 -5.44
CA TYR A 90 -16.55 -5.90 -5.75
C TYR A 90 -17.20 -7.28 -5.82
N ARG A 91 -16.53 -8.20 -6.51
CA ARG A 91 -16.89 -9.61 -6.60
C ARG A 91 -15.81 -10.46 -5.93
N HIS A 92 -16.22 -11.49 -5.20
CA HIS A 92 -15.30 -12.54 -4.74
C HIS A 92 -15.01 -13.52 -5.87
N ILE A 93 -13.73 -13.83 -6.14
CA ILE A 93 -13.36 -14.72 -7.24
C ILE A 93 -12.99 -16.12 -6.74
N THR A 94 -12.09 -16.21 -5.78
CA THR A 94 -11.60 -17.49 -5.26
C THR A 94 -11.32 -17.36 -3.77
N GLY A 95 -12.22 -17.87 -2.96
CA GLY A 95 -12.08 -17.72 -1.53
C GLY A 95 -12.07 -16.23 -1.11
N ARG A 96 -11.61 -15.96 0.11
CA ARG A 96 -11.63 -14.60 0.68
C ARG A 96 -10.36 -13.78 0.42
N SER A 97 -9.42 -14.26 -0.42
CA SER A 97 -8.14 -13.59 -0.64
C SER A 97 -8.11 -12.68 -1.86
N LYS A 98 -8.95 -12.93 -2.85
CA LYS A 98 -9.01 -12.17 -4.10
C LYS A 98 -10.37 -11.51 -4.29
N ILE A 99 -10.35 -10.29 -4.78
CA ILE A 99 -11.55 -9.55 -5.17
C ILE A 99 -11.35 -9.00 -6.58
N SER A 100 -12.46 -8.85 -7.30
CA SER A 100 -12.51 -8.22 -8.61
C SER A 100 -13.28 -6.93 -8.52
N VAL A 101 -12.75 -5.86 -9.10
CA VAL A 101 -13.39 -4.54 -9.15
C VAL A 101 -13.44 -4.04 -10.58
N ASN A 102 -14.51 -3.29 -10.88
CA ASN A 102 -14.72 -2.74 -12.22
C ASN A 102 -14.06 -1.35 -12.31
N LEU A 103 -13.02 -1.24 -13.15
CA LEU A 103 -12.15 -0.07 -13.28
C LEU A 103 -11.82 0.19 -14.74
N THR A 104 -11.51 1.42 -15.06
CA THR A 104 -10.79 1.75 -16.27
C THR A 104 -9.34 1.23 -16.20
N ALA A 105 -8.68 1.06 -17.32
CA ALA A 105 -7.28 0.63 -17.36
C ALA A 105 -6.36 1.54 -16.56
N PHE A 106 -6.69 2.81 -16.53
CA PHE A 106 -5.97 3.84 -15.79
C PHE A 106 -6.16 3.71 -14.27
N GLU A 107 -7.42 3.68 -13.82
CA GLU A 107 -7.74 3.46 -12.40
C GLU A 107 -7.12 2.16 -11.87
N TYR A 108 -7.08 1.11 -12.70
CA TYR A 108 -6.41 -0.13 -12.34
C TYR A 108 -4.92 0.05 -12.11
N ALA A 109 -4.21 0.73 -13.02
CA ALA A 109 -2.76 0.93 -12.89
C ALA A 109 -2.41 1.76 -11.64
N GLU A 110 -3.17 2.83 -11.41
CA GLU A 110 -3.00 3.71 -10.25
C GLU A 110 -3.33 2.97 -8.94
N LEU A 111 -4.49 2.33 -8.88
CA LEU A 111 -4.92 1.58 -7.70
C LEU A 111 -3.96 0.45 -7.35
N LYS A 112 -3.46 -0.27 -8.35
CA LYS A 112 -2.49 -1.34 -8.16
C LYS A 112 -1.19 -0.81 -7.55
N SER A 113 -0.66 0.28 -8.09
CA SER A 113 0.56 0.91 -7.59
C SER A 113 0.38 1.43 -6.17
N MET A 114 -0.68 2.18 -5.93
CA MET A 114 -1.02 2.75 -4.62
C MET A 114 -1.22 1.67 -3.56
N PHE A 115 -2.02 0.64 -3.87
CA PHE A 115 -2.30 -0.44 -2.91
C PHE A 115 -1.07 -1.26 -2.56
N VAL A 116 -0.21 -1.61 -3.54
CA VAL A 116 1.05 -2.34 -3.29
C VAL A 116 1.94 -1.54 -2.36
N TRP A 117 2.10 -0.25 -2.61
CA TRP A 117 2.91 0.63 -1.78
C TRP A 117 2.37 0.73 -0.35
N HIS A 118 1.09 1.04 -0.19
CA HIS A 118 0.47 1.16 1.14
C HIS A 118 0.45 -0.16 1.90
N LYS A 119 0.18 -1.28 1.23
CA LYS A 119 0.22 -2.62 1.84
C LYS A 119 1.61 -2.96 2.38
N SER A 120 2.66 -2.66 1.60
CA SER A 120 4.05 -2.90 2.04
C SER A 120 4.40 -2.06 3.26
N ASN A 121 4.14 -0.75 3.21
CA ASN A 121 4.45 0.16 4.32
C ASN A 121 3.63 -0.18 5.57
N TYR A 122 2.33 -0.43 5.42
CA TYR A 122 1.47 -0.83 6.55
C TYR A 122 1.99 -2.09 7.24
N ASN A 123 2.36 -3.13 6.46
CA ASN A 123 2.88 -4.37 7.03
C ASN A 123 4.21 -4.15 7.76
N ALA A 124 5.09 -3.29 7.24
CA ALA A 124 6.34 -2.94 7.88
C ALA A 124 6.12 -2.22 9.23
N GLU A 125 5.21 -1.23 9.25
CA GLU A 125 4.87 -0.53 10.50
C GLU A 125 4.13 -1.44 11.50
N HIS A 126 3.22 -2.28 11.02
CA HIS A 126 2.52 -3.25 11.86
C HIS A 126 3.49 -4.21 12.54
N LYS A 127 4.47 -4.74 11.80
CA LYS A 127 5.51 -5.62 12.37
C LYS A 127 6.33 -4.92 13.45
N LYS A 128 6.74 -3.66 13.23
CA LYS A 128 7.46 -2.88 14.24
C LYS A 128 6.63 -2.67 15.51
N MET A 129 5.32 -2.42 15.34
CA MET A 129 4.42 -2.27 16.49
C MET A 129 4.21 -3.59 17.23
N GLU A 130 4.06 -4.70 16.52
CA GLU A 130 3.92 -6.05 17.07
C GLU A 130 5.16 -6.42 17.92
N ASP A 131 6.36 -6.23 17.37
CA ASP A 131 7.62 -6.45 18.08
C ASP A 131 7.72 -5.57 19.35
N THR A 132 7.33 -4.29 19.24
CA THR A 132 7.35 -3.34 20.37
C THR A 132 6.37 -3.75 21.45
N LEU A 133 5.14 -4.12 21.05
CA LEU A 133 4.10 -4.60 21.96
C LEU A 133 4.54 -5.85 22.70
N PHE A 134 5.10 -6.81 21.98
CA PHE A 134 5.58 -8.06 22.57
C PHE A 134 6.66 -7.81 23.62
N GLN A 135 7.67 -7.00 23.29
CA GLN A 135 8.72 -6.62 24.24
C GLN A 135 8.16 -5.89 25.47
N ALA A 136 7.27 -4.92 25.25
CA ALA A 136 6.64 -4.18 26.34
C ALA A 136 5.81 -5.09 27.25
N TYR A 137 5.10 -6.06 26.67
CA TYR A 137 4.28 -7.04 27.41
C TYR A 137 5.14 -7.95 28.28
N ILE A 138 6.22 -8.53 27.71
CA ILE A 138 7.15 -9.38 28.47
C ILE A 138 7.74 -8.58 29.64
N HIS A 139 8.22 -7.37 29.39
CA HIS A 139 8.80 -6.53 30.42
C HIS A 139 7.79 -6.11 31.49
N LYS A 140 6.53 -5.87 31.12
CA LYS A 140 5.49 -5.49 32.08
C LYS A 140 5.14 -6.64 33.02
N HIS A 141 5.05 -7.85 32.48
CA HIS A 141 4.61 -9.04 33.23
C HIS A 141 5.76 -9.88 33.78
N GLY A 142 7.03 -9.45 33.60
CA GLY A 142 8.20 -10.18 34.10
C GLY A 142 8.35 -11.58 33.51
N LEU A 143 7.93 -11.78 32.26
CA LEU A 143 7.96 -13.07 31.58
C LEU A 143 9.35 -13.32 30.97
N PHE A 144 10.39 -13.21 31.82
CA PHE A 144 11.74 -13.60 31.41
C PHE A 144 11.93 -15.08 31.76
N GLY A 145 12.34 -15.88 30.75
CA GLY A 145 12.89 -17.18 31.07
C GLY A 145 14.06 -17.02 32.02
N SER A 146 14.15 -17.84 33.05
CA SER A 146 15.33 -17.87 33.90
C SER A 146 16.52 -18.37 33.07
N HIS A 147 17.17 -17.46 32.36
CA HIS A 147 18.57 -17.65 32.00
C HIS A 147 19.32 -17.58 33.35
N SER A 148 19.85 -18.73 33.78
CA SER A 148 20.85 -18.76 34.83
C SER A 148 21.97 -17.78 34.43
N ASP A 149 22.22 -16.80 35.26
CA ASP A 149 23.28 -15.78 35.11
C ASP A 149 24.71 -16.38 35.16
N ASP A 150 24.87 -17.65 34.82
CA ASP A 150 26.09 -18.42 34.98
C ASP A 150 26.85 -18.66 33.65
N ASP A 151 26.48 -17.98 32.59
CA ASP A 151 27.31 -17.97 31.40
C ASP A 151 28.11 -16.68 31.39
N GLY A 152 29.38 -16.80 31.86
CA GLY A 152 30.37 -15.73 31.96
C GLY A 152 30.84 -15.17 30.61
N GLY A 153 29.94 -15.05 29.65
CA GLY A 153 30.14 -14.36 28.39
C GLY A 153 30.32 -12.87 28.62
N GLU A 154 31.43 -12.32 28.14
CA GLU A 154 31.67 -10.90 28.04
C GLU A 154 30.42 -10.21 27.54
N LYS A 155 29.84 -9.33 28.38
CA LYS A 155 28.76 -8.43 27.95
C LYS A 155 29.40 -7.52 26.89
N GLU A 156 29.17 -7.82 25.59
CA GLU A 156 29.44 -6.85 24.56
C GLU A 156 28.74 -5.53 24.95
N GLU A 157 29.53 -4.52 25.21
CA GLU A 157 29.00 -3.15 25.41
C GLU A 157 28.29 -2.76 24.11
N THR A 158 26.99 -3.00 24.06
CA THR A 158 26.17 -2.61 22.93
C THR A 158 26.14 -1.08 22.90
N GLU A 159 26.86 -0.48 21.95
CA GLU A 159 26.84 0.97 21.75
C GLU A 159 25.37 1.43 21.61
N LEU A 160 25.02 2.43 22.42
CA LEU A 160 23.68 3.03 22.41
C LEU A 160 23.50 3.88 21.15
N THR A 161 23.10 3.24 20.05
CA THR A 161 22.78 3.97 18.83
C THR A 161 21.47 4.77 19.00
N PRO A 162 21.30 5.89 18.27
CA PRO A 162 20.07 6.67 18.32
C PRO A 162 18.82 5.83 18.03
N GLU A 163 18.93 4.85 17.12
CA GLU A 163 17.84 3.93 16.75
C GLU A 163 17.47 2.99 17.91
N LEU A 164 18.47 2.49 18.63
CA LEU A 164 18.27 1.65 19.82
C LEU A 164 17.58 2.45 20.94
N LEU A 165 18.01 3.70 21.17
CA LEU A 165 17.39 4.59 22.15
C LEU A 165 15.93 4.88 21.82
N GLU A 166 15.62 5.12 20.55
CA GLU A 166 14.24 5.34 20.11
C GLU A 166 13.38 4.08 20.26
N ARG A 167 13.93 2.91 19.98
CA ARG A 167 13.25 1.61 20.21
C ARG A 167 12.95 1.41 21.70
N ILE A 168 13.89 1.68 22.58
CA ILE A 168 13.71 1.59 24.04
C ILE A 168 12.61 2.55 24.50
N ARG A 169 12.60 3.79 24.03
CA ARG A 169 11.57 4.78 24.35
C ARG A 169 10.18 4.29 23.95
N ARG A 170 10.03 3.72 22.75
CA ARG A 170 8.74 3.14 22.28
C ARG A 170 8.29 2.00 23.18
N ILE A 171 9.19 1.10 23.59
CA ILE A 171 8.86 -0.01 24.49
C ILE A 171 8.39 0.52 25.86
N ILE A 172 9.09 1.51 26.43
CA ILE A 172 8.71 2.12 27.70
C ILE A 172 7.33 2.78 27.59
N HIS A 173 7.07 3.54 26.54
CA HIS A 173 5.80 4.18 26.34
C HIS A 173 4.67 3.15 26.16
N MET A 174 4.89 2.11 25.34
CA MET A 174 3.93 1.02 25.16
C MET A 174 3.64 0.30 26.47
N LYS A 175 4.66 0.05 27.29
CA LYS A 175 4.49 -0.58 28.61
C LYS A 175 3.54 0.22 29.54
N GLN A 176 3.57 1.56 29.46
CA GLN A 176 2.68 2.41 30.25
C GLN A 176 1.21 2.34 29.79
N THR A 177 0.97 2.05 28.50
CA THR A 177 -0.39 1.96 27.94
C THR A 177 -1.05 0.59 28.13
N LEU A 178 -0.26 -0.43 28.46
CA LEU A 178 -0.80 -1.79 28.70
C LEU A 178 -1.58 -1.84 30.03
N SER A 179 -2.63 -2.68 30.06
CA SER A 179 -3.44 -2.92 31.26
C SER A 179 -2.61 -3.50 32.41
N ASP A 180 -2.96 -3.15 33.65
CA ASP A 180 -2.29 -3.65 34.87
C ASP A 180 -2.86 -4.99 35.39
N THR A 181 -3.38 -5.82 34.47
CA THR A 181 -3.86 -7.15 34.83
C THR A 181 -2.69 -8.09 35.15
N HIS A 182 -2.76 -8.82 36.27
CA HIS A 182 -1.74 -9.75 36.69
C HIS A 182 -2.29 -11.18 36.72
N TYR A 183 -1.46 -12.14 36.30
CA TYR A 183 -1.75 -13.55 36.46
C TYR A 183 -1.40 -14.01 37.88
N HIS A 184 -2.37 -14.56 38.58
CA HIS A 184 -2.13 -15.17 39.89
C HIS A 184 -1.72 -16.64 39.71
N LYS A 185 -0.50 -16.98 40.11
CA LYS A 185 -0.03 -18.39 40.08
C LYS A 185 -0.91 -19.24 41.01
N MET A 186 -1.49 -20.31 40.49
CA MET A 186 -2.29 -21.27 41.27
C MET A 186 -1.42 -22.22 42.07
N ILE A 187 -0.14 -22.35 41.73
CA ILE A 187 0.81 -23.25 42.39
C ILE A 187 1.77 -22.38 43.20
N VAL A 188 1.61 -22.43 44.52
CA VAL A 188 2.59 -21.94 45.48
C VAL A 188 3.56 -23.10 45.72
N GLN A 189 4.83 -22.94 45.33
CA GLN A 189 5.89 -23.89 45.70
C GLN A 189 6.25 -23.68 47.15
#